data_3c2a4a8c49e1f4ca7e2f29169b1c1dcf
#
_entry.id   3c2a4a8c49e1f4ca7e2f29169b1c1dcf
#
_cell.length_a   1.000
_cell.length_b   1.000
_cell.length_c   1.000
_cell.angle_alpha   90.00
_cell.angle_beta   90.00
_cell.angle_gamma   90.00
#
_symmetry.space_group_name_H-M   'P 1'
#
loop_
_entity.id
_entity.type
_entity.pdbx_description
1 polymer ?
#
loop_
_entity_poly.entity_id
_entity_poly.type
_entity_poly.pdbx_seq_one_letter_code
_entity_poly.pdbx_strand_id
1 'polypeptide(L)'
;MEEMEEMEVIGRLIDASNASLLCQYPDGKKIIYKPIAGERPLWDFPDGNLASREVVAYYISELGGFHLVPKTVLRDGPFGLGAVQEWIEVDDEVDVVNFVQSDGSILRNMALFDAIINNADRKFGHILVGPDGDVYGCDHGVSFHEEDKLRTVLWQFADLDLTEIEIEKIKRILGGLDESYLADLLTTDEIDALKSRAGKLLDLKKFPMPNPNWPAIPWPPY
;
A
#
# COMPACT_ATOMS: atom_id res chain seq x y z
N MET A 1 25.32 -13.58 8.33
CA MET A 1 24.91 -13.07 6.99
C MET A 1 24.04 -14.17 6.43
N GLU A 2 22.73 -13.97 6.40
CA GLU A 2 21.87 -14.86 5.60
C GLU A 2 22.34 -14.68 4.15
N GLU A 3 22.67 -15.80 3.48
CA GLU A 3 22.91 -15.79 2.04
C GLU A 3 21.66 -15.22 1.39
N MET A 4 21.81 -14.08 0.70
CA MET A 4 20.69 -13.52 -0.06
C MET A 4 20.38 -14.50 -1.19
N GLU A 5 19.25 -15.18 -1.09
CA GLU A 5 18.79 -16.08 -2.15
C GLU A 5 18.72 -15.31 -3.47
N GLU A 6 19.38 -15.87 -4.51
CA GLU A 6 19.29 -15.31 -5.86
C GLU A 6 17.85 -15.38 -6.36
N MET A 7 17.37 -14.29 -6.94
CA MET A 7 16.07 -14.26 -7.62
C MET A 7 16.28 -14.22 -9.13
N GLU A 8 15.56 -15.05 -9.88
CA GLU A 8 15.53 -15.05 -11.33
C GLU A 8 14.31 -14.29 -11.84
N VAL A 9 14.51 -13.40 -12.83
CA VAL A 9 13.40 -12.71 -13.50
C VAL A 9 12.76 -13.66 -14.49
N ILE A 10 11.50 -14.04 -14.26
CA ILE A 10 10.72 -14.95 -15.11
C ILE A 10 9.65 -14.23 -15.95
N GLY A 11 9.38 -12.96 -15.65
CA GLY A 11 8.39 -12.17 -16.40
C GLY A 11 8.38 -10.69 -16.01
N ARG A 12 7.55 -9.93 -16.70
CA ARG A 12 7.26 -8.52 -16.40
C ARG A 12 5.76 -8.34 -16.38
N LEU A 13 5.24 -7.60 -15.39
CA LEU A 13 3.84 -7.19 -15.36
C LEU A 13 3.62 -6.10 -16.42
N ILE A 14 2.70 -6.36 -17.36
CA ILE A 14 2.50 -5.51 -18.55
C ILE A 14 1.75 -4.23 -18.19
N ASP A 15 0.83 -4.31 -17.24
CA ASP A 15 -0.07 -3.21 -16.86
C ASP A 15 0.52 -2.28 -15.79
N ALA A 16 1.75 -2.53 -15.34
CA ALA A 16 2.42 -1.69 -14.36
C ALA A 16 3.05 -0.45 -15.02
N SER A 17 2.78 0.74 -14.48
CA SER A 17 3.37 2.01 -14.93
C SER A 17 4.89 2.06 -14.77
N ASN A 18 5.42 1.36 -13.75
CA ASN A 18 6.83 1.21 -13.44
C ASN A 18 7.32 -0.21 -13.76
N ALA A 19 8.63 -0.44 -13.69
CA ALA A 19 9.17 -1.77 -13.87
C ALA A 19 8.79 -2.68 -12.69
N SER A 20 7.73 -3.46 -12.84
CA SER A 20 7.34 -4.53 -11.91
C SER A 20 7.66 -5.88 -12.54
N LEU A 21 8.58 -6.62 -11.93
CA LEU A 21 9.12 -7.85 -12.46
C LEU A 21 8.62 -9.03 -11.63
N LEU A 22 8.09 -10.03 -12.30
CA LEU A 22 7.82 -11.33 -11.69
C LEU A 22 9.13 -12.08 -11.60
N CYS A 23 9.53 -12.42 -10.40
CA CYS A 23 10.74 -13.17 -10.12
C CYS A 23 10.41 -14.46 -9.38
N GLN A 24 11.36 -15.38 -9.36
CA GLN A 24 11.26 -16.65 -8.65
C GLN A 24 12.54 -16.95 -7.90
N TYR A 25 12.41 -17.48 -6.70
CA TYR A 25 13.52 -18.04 -5.93
C TYR A 25 13.83 -19.48 -6.38
N PRO A 26 15.02 -20.01 -6.04
CA PRO A 26 15.39 -21.40 -6.41
C PRO A 26 14.43 -22.47 -5.87
N ASP A 27 13.73 -22.20 -4.77
CA ASP A 27 12.70 -23.08 -4.19
C ASP A 27 11.35 -23.04 -4.93
N GLY A 28 11.23 -22.17 -5.95
CA GLY A 28 10.02 -21.99 -6.74
C GLY A 28 9.07 -20.88 -6.22
N LYS A 29 9.36 -20.26 -5.06
CA LYS A 29 8.54 -19.19 -4.52
C LYS A 29 8.58 -17.97 -5.43
N LYS A 30 7.40 -17.49 -5.87
CA LYS A 30 7.28 -16.30 -6.70
C LYS A 30 7.26 -15.04 -5.85
N ILE A 31 7.77 -13.96 -6.40
CA ILE A 31 7.81 -12.62 -5.82
C ILE A 31 7.66 -11.56 -6.90
N ILE A 32 7.23 -10.37 -6.51
CA ILE A 32 7.30 -9.16 -7.34
C ILE A 32 8.50 -8.34 -6.90
N TYR A 33 9.35 -8.00 -7.87
CA TYR A 33 10.49 -7.12 -7.66
C TYR A 33 10.30 -5.79 -8.40
N LYS A 34 10.34 -4.70 -7.65
CA LYS A 34 10.17 -3.33 -8.14
C LYS A 34 11.49 -2.56 -7.92
N PRO A 35 12.42 -2.58 -8.88
CA PRO A 35 13.72 -1.90 -8.73
C PRO A 35 13.55 -0.37 -8.73
N ILE A 36 14.25 0.33 -7.84
CA ILE A 36 14.29 1.80 -7.81
C ILE A 36 14.76 2.35 -9.16
N ALA A 37 15.74 1.71 -9.80
CA ALA A 37 16.24 2.09 -11.13
C ALA A 37 15.18 1.99 -12.24
N GLY A 38 14.06 1.31 -12.00
CA GLY A 38 12.95 1.15 -12.95
C GLY A 38 11.79 2.10 -12.71
N GLU A 39 11.90 2.98 -11.73
CA GLU A 39 10.85 3.96 -11.40
C GLU A 39 10.86 5.10 -12.43
N ARG A 40 9.65 5.55 -12.80
CA ARG A 40 9.46 6.76 -13.58
C ARG A 40 9.23 7.93 -12.64
N PRO A 41 9.97 9.03 -12.79
CA PRO A 41 9.75 10.22 -11.96
C PRO A 41 8.30 10.68 -12.03
N LEU A 42 7.70 10.88 -10.86
CA LEU A 42 6.37 11.48 -10.73
C LEU A 42 6.55 12.95 -10.34
N TRP A 43 5.91 13.85 -11.10
CA TRP A 43 6.05 15.28 -10.87
C TRP A 43 5.53 15.73 -9.49
N ASP A 44 4.60 14.98 -8.94
CA ASP A 44 3.95 15.24 -7.65
C ASP A 44 4.50 14.38 -6.49
N PHE A 45 5.55 13.59 -6.74
CA PHE A 45 6.33 12.85 -5.76
C PHE A 45 7.84 13.06 -6.03
N PRO A 46 8.34 14.30 -5.86
CA PRO A 46 9.70 14.65 -6.26
C PRO A 46 10.78 14.03 -5.36
N ASP A 47 10.43 13.69 -4.12
CA ASP A 47 11.37 13.22 -3.11
C ASP A 47 11.20 11.72 -2.84
N GLY A 48 12.28 11.08 -2.39
CA GLY A 48 12.29 9.65 -2.05
C GLY A 48 12.16 8.75 -3.28
N ASN A 49 11.62 7.56 -3.07
CA ASN A 49 11.38 6.58 -4.11
C ASN A 49 10.12 5.73 -3.80
N LEU A 50 9.53 5.13 -4.82
CA LEU A 50 8.30 4.36 -4.68
C LEU A 50 8.52 3.04 -3.94
N ALA A 51 9.67 2.40 -4.14
CA ALA A 51 10.02 1.14 -3.50
C ALA A 51 10.06 1.27 -1.97
N SER A 52 10.62 2.36 -1.43
CA SER A 52 10.61 2.63 0.01
C SER A 52 9.19 2.78 0.55
N ARG A 53 8.29 3.45 -0.18
CA ARG A 53 6.89 3.61 0.22
C ARG A 53 6.12 2.29 0.22
N GLU A 54 6.42 1.36 -0.69
CA GLU A 54 5.87 -0.01 -0.67
C GLU A 54 6.26 -0.73 0.64
N VAL A 55 7.52 -0.60 1.06
CA VAL A 55 8.03 -1.22 2.29
C VAL A 55 7.38 -0.59 3.53
N VAL A 56 7.23 0.74 3.55
CA VAL A 56 6.54 1.41 4.66
C VAL A 56 5.07 1.05 4.71
N ALA A 57 4.40 0.87 3.57
CA ALA A 57 3.01 0.41 3.55
C ALA A 57 2.86 -0.97 4.22
N TYR A 58 3.76 -1.91 3.93
CA TYR A 58 3.80 -3.20 4.64
C TYR A 58 4.03 -3.00 6.15
N TYR A 59 5.03 -2.20 6.53
CA TYR A 59 5.33 -1.92 7.93
C TYR A 59 4.11 -1.36 8.70
N ILE A 60 3.41 -0.37 8.13
CA ILE A 60 2.20 0.22 8.73
C ILE A 60 1.04 -0.79 8.79
N SER A 61 0.89 -1.64 7.77
CA SER A 61 -0.11 -2.69 7.76
C SER A 61 0.08 -3.68 8.90
N GLU A 62 1.31 -4.12 9.15
CA GLU A 62 1.63 -5.03 10.25
C GLU A 62 1.51 -4.34 11.62
N LEU A 63 2.07 -3.15 11.77
CA LEU A 63 2.03 -2.38 13.01
C LEU A 63 0.60 -2.09 13.47
N GLY A 64 -0.28 -1.71 12.53
CA GLY A 64 -1.70 -1.47 12.82
C GLY A 64 -2.52 -2.74 13.02
N GLY A 65 -1.99 -3.92 12.67
CA GLY A 65 -2.72 -5.19 12.67
C GLY A 65 -3.79 -5.25 11.56
N PHE A 66 -3.51 -4.64 10.41
CA PHE A 66 -4.36 -4.73 9.22
C PHE A 66 -4.10 -6.01 8.44
N HIS A 67 -2.84 -6.42 8.28
CA HIS A 67 -2.40 -7.58 7.51
C HIS A 67 -2.91 -7.57 6.06
N LEU A 68 -2.96 -6.38 5.46
CA LEU A 68 -3.51 -6.15 4.12
C LEU A 68 -2.44 -6.10 3.02
N VAL A 69 -1.18 -5.89 3.40
CA VAL A 69 -0.08 -5.78 2.43
C VAL A 69 0.73 -7.07 2.48
N PRO A 70 0.97 -7.74 1.33
CA PRO A 70 1.87 -8.89 1.29
C PRO A 70 3.25 -8.50 1.81
N LYS A 71 3.97 -9.45 2.43
CA LYS A 71 5.31 -9.18 2.97
C LYS A 71 6.18 -8.49 1.94
N THR A 72 6.69 -7.32 2.29
CA THR A 72 7.48 -6.46 1.40
C THR A 72 8.73 -6.01 2.13
N VAL A 73 9.89 -6.17 1.48
CA VAL A 73 11.19 -5.76 2.01
C VAL A 73 11.99 -4.99 0.96
N LEU A 74 12.87 -4.10 1.41
CA LEU A 74 13.83 -3.43 0.54
C LEU A 74 15.11 -4.27 0.49
N ARG A 75 15.52 -4.71 -0.70
CA ARG A 75 16.75 -5.48 -0.89
C ARG A 75 17.33 -5.35 -2.30
N ASP A 76 18.58 -5.72 -2.44
CA ASP A 76 19.23 -5.82 -3.75
C ASP A 76 18.65 -6.99 -4.56
N GLY A 77 18.50 -6.75 -5.85
CA GLY A 77 18.08 -7.72 -6.86
C GLY A 77 18.84 -7.53 -8.17
N PRO A 78 18.41 -8.19 -9.27
CA PRO A 78 19.11 -8.15 -10.55
C PRO A 78 19.36 -6.75 -11.14
N PHE A 79 18.55 -5.76 -10.74
CA PHE A 79 18.66 -4.37 -11.20
C PHE A 79 18.94 -3.37 -10.05
N GLY A 80 19.60 -3.83 -8.99
CA GLY A 80 19.95 -3.04 -7.83
C GLY A 80 18.90 -3.06 -6.74
N LEU A 81 18.92 -2.04 -5.87
CA LEU A 81 18.00 -1.94 -4.75
C LEU A 81 16.54 -1.76 -5.22
N GLY A 82 15.61 -2.44 -4.56
CA GLY A 82 14.19 -2.33 -4.88
C GLY A 82 13.30 -2.99 -3.84
N ALA A 83 12.00 -2.78 -3.94
CA ALA A 83 11.01 -3.48 -3.14
C ALA A 83 10.79 -4.89 -3.68
N VAL A 84 10.85 -5.87 -2.78
CA VAL A 84 10.53 -7.27 -3.06
C VAL A 84 9.32 -7.64 -2.24
N GLN A 85 8.23 -7.97 -2.93
CA GLN A 85 6.93 -8.30 -2.35
C GLN A 85 6.56 -9.74 -2.64
N GLU A 86 6.00 -10.44 -1.68
CA GLU A 86 5.45 -11.78 -1.90
C GLU A 86 4.36 -11.78 -2.98
N TRP A 87 4.40 -12.77 -3.86
CA TRP A 87 3.36 -12.99 -4.86
C TRP A 87 2.10 -13.53 -4.20
N ILE A 88 0.96 -12.96 -4.54
CA ILE A 88 -0.36 -13.48 -4.14
C ILE A 88 -1.00 -14.10 -5.37
N GLU A 89 -1.35 -15.38 -5.28
CA GLU A 89 -2.20 -16.02 -6.28
C GLU A 89 -3.62 -15.47 -6.11
N VAL A 90 -4.22 -15.03 -7.20
CA VAL A 90 -5.58 -14.47 -7.20
C VAL A 90 -6.58 -15.52 -7.69
N ASP A 91 -7.81 -15.38 -7.24
CA ASP A 91 -8.94 -16.16 -7.75
C ASP A 91 -9.54 -15.42 -8.95
N ASP A 92 -9.26 -15.93 -10.15
CA ASP A 92 -9.70 -15.35 -11.41
C ASP A 92 -11.24 -15.43 -11.62
N GLU A 93 -11.96 -16.19 -10.78
CA GLU A 93 -13.43 -16.25 -10.82
C GLU A 93 -14.10 -15.09 -10.07
N VAL A 94 -13.35 -14.35 -9.24
CA VAL A 94 -13.88 -13.22 -8.47
C VAL A 94 -14.02 -11.98 -9.36
N ASP A 95 -15.27 -11.51 -9.52
CA ASP A 95 -15.52 -10.17 -10.05
C ASP A 95 -15.14 -9.11 -9.00
N VAL A 96 -13.91 -8.62 -9.08
CA VAL A 96 -13.35 -7.68 -8.09
C VAL A 96 -14.13 -6.37 -8.04
N VAL A 97 -14.75 -5.91 -9.14
CA VAL A 97 -15.55 -4.67 -9.15
C VAL A 97 -16.80 -4.86 -8.30
N ASN A 98 -17.51 -5.95 -8.47
CA ASN A 98 -18.68 -6.28 -7.64
C ASN A 98 -18.28 -6.56 -6.19
N PHE A 99 -17.17 -7.26 -5.96
CA PHE A 99 -16.62 -7.50 -4.62
C PHE A 99 -16.37 -6.19 -3.87
N VAL A 100 -15.69 -5.24 -4.50
CA VAL A 100 -15.30 -3.95 -3.91
C VAL A 100 -16.50 -3.04 -3.62
N GLN A 101 -17.61 -3.22 -4.30
CA GLN A 101 -18.86 -2.48 -4.00
C GLN A 101 -19.62 -3.00 -2.78
N SER A 102 -19.14 -4.07 -2.15
CA SER A 102 -19.75 -4.61 -0.92
C SER A 102 -19.35 -3.83 0.33
N ASP A 103 -20.12 -4.03 1.42
CA ASP A 103 -19.86 -3.42 2.73
C ASP A 103 -18.96 -4.30 3.63
N GLY A 104 -18.14 -5.16 3.03
CA GLY A 104 -17.31 -6.12 3.75
C GLY A 104 -16.33 -5.45 4.71
N SER A 105 -16.17 -6.03 5.90
CA SER A 105 -15.26 -5.51 6.94
C SER A 105 -13.81 -5.41 6.47
N ILE A 106 -13.39 -6.29 5.56
CA ILE A 106 -12.03 -6.27 5.00
C ILE A 106 -11.82 -5.04 4.10
N LEU A 107 -12.82 -4.68 3.28
CA LEU A 107 -12.78 -3.48 2.44
C LEU A 107 -12.82 -2.20 3.29
N ARG A 108 -13.58 -2.22 4.38
CA ARG A 108 -13.62 -1.14 5.35
C ARG A 108 -12.26 -0.96 6.04
N ASN A 109 -11.58 -2.05 6.41
CA ASN A 109 -10.20 -2.00 6.91
C ASN A 109 -9.24 -1.43 5.85
N MET A 110 -9.40 -1.81 4.59
CA MET A 110 -8.56 -1.30 3.50
C MET A 110 -8.79 0.20 3.26
N ALA A 111 -10.04 0.67 3.31
CA ALA A 111 -10.36 2.09 3.21
C ALA A 111 -9.71 2.90 4.34
N LEU A 112 -9.73 2.39 5.57
CA LEU A 112 -9.06 3.03 6.70
C LEU A 112 -7.53 3.04 6.52
N PHE A 113 -6.97 1.92 6.08
CA PHE A 113 -5.55 1.81 5.79
C PHE A 113 -5.12 2.82 4.71
N ASP A 114 -5.85 2.90 3.59
CA ASP A 114 -5.60 3.86 2.51
C ASP A 114 -5.66 5.32 3.03
N ALA A 115 -6.62 5.63 3.92
CA ALA A 115 -6.73 6.94 4.52
C ALA A 115 -5.52 7.29 5.42
N ILE A 116 -5.00 6.32 6.18
CA ILE A 116 -3.84 6.51 7.05
C ILE A 116 -2.58 6.76 6.21
N ILE A 117 -2.32 5.91 5.21
CA ILE A 117 -1.12 6.01 4.36
C ILE A 117 -1.26 7.06 3.25
N ASN A 118 -2.43 7.71 3.12
CA ASN A 118 -2.73 8.66 2.03
C ASN A 118 -2.50 8.05 0.65
N ASN A 119 -3.08 6.88 0.41
CA ASN A 119 -2.93 6.18 -0.87
C ASN A 119 -3.55 7.00 -2.00
N ALA A 120 -2.75 7.40 -2.98
CA ALA A 120 -3.19 8.26 -4.08
C ALA A 120 -3.59 7.46 -5.34
N ASP A 121 -3.61 6.12 -5.30
CA ASP A 121 -3.89 5.32 -6.50
C ASP A 121 -4.56 3.96 -6.21
N ARG A 122 -5.47 3.84 -5.21
CA ARG A 122 -6.22 2.60 -4.98
C ARG A 122 -7.22 2.34 -6.09
N LYS A 123 -6.91 1.40 -6.97
CA LYS A 123 -7.75 0.91 -8.07
C LYS A 123 -8.39 -0.44 -7.75
N PHE A 124 -9.36 -0.87 -8.55
CA PHE A 124 -9.92 -2.22 -8.44
C PHE A 124 -8.85 -3.30 -8.63
N GLY A 125 -7.98 -3.16 -9.63
CA GLY A 125 -6.89 -4.10 -9.90
C GLY A 125 -5.78 -4.14 -8.83
N HIS A 126 -5.80 -3.21 -7.86
CA HIS A 126 -4.87 -3.22 -6.72
C HIS A 126 -5.45 -3.95 -5.49
N ILE A 127 -6.62 -4.58 -5.61
CA ILE A 127 -7.26 -5.38 -4.57
C ILE A 127 -7.23 -6.83 -5.03
N LEU A 128 -6.44 -7.64 -4.35
CA LEU A 128 -6.19 -9.04 -4.68
C LEU A 128 -7.04 -9.92 -3.77
N VAL A 129 -7.87 -10.76 -4.36
CA VAL A 129 -8.65 -11.76 -3.62
C VAL A 129 -8.05 -13.13 -3.93
N GLY A 130 -7.54 -13.79 -2.91
CA GLY A 130 -6.96 -15.12 -3.02
C GLY A 130 -8.03 -16.24 -3.06
N PRO A 131 -7.65 -17.45 -3.48
CA PRO A 131 -8.56 -18.60 -3.58
C PRO A 131 -9.20 -18.98 -2.23
N ASP A 132 -8.52 -18.72 -1.13
CA ASP A 132 -9.01 -18.99 0.24
C ASP A 132 -9.88 -17.84 0.80
N GLY A 133 -10.12 -16.79 -0.01
CA GLY A 133 -10.89 -15.60 0.37
C GLY A 133 -10.09 -14.55 1.12
N ASP A 134 -8.78 -14.73 1.27
CA ASP A 134 -7.90 -13.71 1.81
C ASP A 134 -7.80 -12.51 0.86
N VAL A 135 -7.78 -11.30 1.41
CA VAL A 135 -7.77 -10.06 0.62
C VAL A 135 -6.55 -9.24 0.94
N TYR A 136 -5.81 -8.87 -0.09
CA TYR A 136 -4.63 -8.04 0.00
C TYR A 136 -4.74 -6.80 -0.88
N GLY A 137 -3.98 -5.77 -0.52
CA GLY A 137 -3.73 -4.62 -1.39
C GLY A 137 -2.30 -4.67 -1.93
N CYS A 138 -2.10 -4.21 -3.14
CA CYS A 138 -0.78 -4.05 -3.75
C CYS A 138 -0.63 -2.63 -4.31
N ASP A 139 0.57 -2.33 -4.82
CA ASP A 139 0.91 -1.08 -5.52
C ASP A 139 0.73 0.18 -4.66
N HIS A 140 1.43 0.21 -3.52
CA HIS A 140 1.39 1.30 -2.54
C HIS A 140 2.49 2.36 -2.72
N GLY A 141 3.25 2.30 -3.82
CA GLY A 141 4.36 3.24 -4.06
C GLY A 141 3.94 4.71 -4.10
N VAL A 142 2.68 4.98 -4.48
CA VAL A 142 2.12 6.34 -4.56
C VAL A 142 1.30 6.64 -3.30
N SER A 143 2.00 6.62 -2.14
CA SER A 143 1.40 6.86 -0.81
C SER A 143 2.30 7.78 0.02
N PHE A 144 1.85 8.14 1.21
CA PHE A 144 2.56 8.94 2.22
C PHE A 144 2.81 10.41 1.88
N HIS A 145 2.33 10.92 0.74
CA HIS A 145 2.50 12.33 0.40
C HIS A 145 2.08 13.25 1.56
N GLU A 146 2.79 14.37 1.73
CA GLU A 146 2.52 15.37 2.78
C GLU A 146 1.17 16.07 2.61
N GLU A 147 0.78 16.37 1.36
CA GLU A 147 -0.54 16.89 1.04
C GLU A 147 -1.60 15.78 1.02
N ASP A 148 -2.86 16.16 1.24
CA ASP A 148 -4.00 15.24 1.15
C ASP A 148 -4.31 14.89 -0.32
N LYS A 149 -3.86 13.69 -0.73
CA LYS A 149 -3.99 13.16 -2.09
C LYS A 149 -4.75 11.85 -2.15
N LEU A 150 -5.49 11.49 -1.11
CA LEU A 150 -6.25 10.24 -1.09
C LEU A 150 -7.13 10.09 -2.33
N ARG A 151 -6.87 9.03 -3.10
CA ARG A 151 -7.72 8.57 -4.23
C ARG A 151 -7.95 7.07 -4.09
N THR A 152 -9.20 6.69 -3.97
CA THR A 152 -9.55 5.30 -3.74
C THR A 152 -10.89 4.96 -4.40
N VAL A 153 -11.09 3.69 -4.73
CA VAL A 153 -12.39 3.15 -5.15
C VAL A 153 -13.29 2.76 -3.97
N LEU A 154 -12.85 3.04 -2.72
CA LEU A 154 -13.49 2.58 -1.48
C LEU A 154 -14.27 3.70 -0.75
N TRP A 155 -14.83 4.66 -1.47
CA TRP A 155 -15.54 5.80 -0.87
C TRP A 155 -16.90 5.47 -0.24
N GLN A 156 -17.41 4.25 -0.37
CA GLN A 156 -18.65 3.82 0.30
C GLN A 156 -18.59 3.92 1.83
N PHE A 157 -17.39 4.01 2.41
CA PHE A 157 -17.19 4.17 3.85
C PHE A 157 -17.03 5.64 4.29
N ALA A 158 -17.04 6.62 3.38
CA ALA A 158 -16.86 8.03 3.70
C ALA A 158 -17.87 8.53 4.74
N ASP A 159 -17.42 9.39 5.67
CA ASP A 159 -18.19 9.97 6.79
C ASP A 159 -18.78 8.95 7.80
N LEU A 160 -18.54 7.66 7.64
CA LEU A 160 -18.95 6.67 8.64
C LEU A 160 -18.11 6.80 9.91
N ASP A 161 -18.76 6.56 11.06
CA ASP A 161 -18.06 6.55 12.34
C ASP A 161 -17.05 5.39 12.42
N LEU A 162 -15.87 5.65 13.00
CA LEU A 162 -14.89 4.62 13.30
C LEU A 162 -15.35 3.75 14.47
N THR A 163 -15.16 2.45 14.34
CA THR A 163 -15.36 1.49 15.43
C THR A 163 -14.21 1.56 16.44
N GLU A 164 -14.43 1.04 17.65
CA GLU A 164 -13.38 0.95 18.68
C GLU A 164 -12.17 0.12 18.19
N ILE A 165 -12.40 -0.91 17.38
CA ILE A 165 -11.33 -1.75 16.80
C ILE A 165 -10.46 -0.91 15.83
N GLU A 166 -11.08 -0.10 15.00
CA GLU A 166 -10.39 0.79 14.06
C GLU A 166 -9.60 1.88 14.80
N ILE A 167 -10.19 2.45 15.84
CA ILE A 167 -9.51 3.40 16.73
C ILE A 167 -8.27 2.78 17.37
N GLU A 168 -8.36 1.54 17.86
CA GLU A 168 -7.21 0.84 18.46
C GLU A 168 -6.11 0.53 17.42
N LYS A 169 -6.45 0.23 16.17
CA LYS A 169 -5.47 0.08 15.08
C LYS A 169 -4.68 1.39 14.86
N ILE A 170 -5.36 2.53 14.80
CA ILE A 170 -4.72 3.85 14.64
C ILE A 170 -3.81 4.15 15.84
N LYS A 171 -4.26 3.88 17.07
CA LYS A 171 -3.45 4.07 18.28
C LYS A 171 -2.19 3.21 18.28
N ARG A 172 -2.28 1.94 17.82
CA ARG A 172 -1.11 1.05 17.69
C ARG A 172 -0.08 1.66 16.74
N ILE A 173 -0.53 2.19 15.59
CA ILE A 173 0.37 2.87 14.65
C ILE A 173 1.06 4.03 15.37
N LEU A 174 0.30 5.00 15.90
CA LEU A 174 0.88 6.19 16.52
C LEU A 174 1.80 5.88 17.71
N GLY A 175 1.49 4.84 18.49
CA GLY A 175 2.28 4.43 19.66
C GLY A 175 3.48 3.54 19.34
N GLY A 176 3.53 2.95 18.14
CA GLY A 176 4.55 1.97 17.75
C GLY A 176 5.44 2.39 16.58
N LEU A 177 5.29 3.62 16.04
CA LEU A 177 6.15 4.09 14.95
C LEU A 177 7.62 4.13 15.38
N ASP A 178 8.46 3.44 14.64
CA ASP A 178 9.92 3.60 14.73
C ASP A 178 10.36 4.70 13.76
N GLU A 179 10.49 5.93 14.29
CA GLU A 179 10.86 7.08 13.47
C GLU A 179 12.28 6.96 12.90
N SER A 180 13.18 6.24 13.58
CA SER A 180 14.54 6.01 13.07
C SER A 180 14.49 5.12 11.82
N TYR A 181 13.71 4.05 11.87
CA TYR A 181 13.48 3.18 10.71
C TYR A 181 12.79 3.91 9.55
N LEU A 182 11.78 4.72 9.87
CA LEU A 182 11.05 5.48 8.84
C LEU A 182 11.91 6.54 8.17
N ALA A 183 12.84 7.18 8.89
CA ALA A 183 13.71 8.22 8.35
C ALA A 183 14.67 7.70 7.26
N ASP A 184 14.94 6.39 7.21
CA ASP A 184 15.70 5.75 6.12
C ASP A 184 14.85 5.56 4.83
N LEU A 185 13.51 5.66 4.92
CA LEU A 185 12.58 5.28 3.86
C LEU A 185 11.68 6.43 3.37
N LEU A 186 11.36 7.38 4.25
CA LEU A 186 10.47 8.52 3.99
C LEU A 186 11.16 9.83 4.39
N THR A 187 10.69 10.93 3.84
CA THR A 187 11.10 12.27 4.29
C THR A 187 10.47 12.61 5.66
N THR A 188 11.05 13.57 6.35
CA THR A 188 10.49 14.07 7.63
C THR A 188 9.07 14.59 7.46
N ASP A 189 8.79 15.30 6.35
CA ASP A 189 7.47 15.87 6.07
C ASP A 189 6.43 14.78 5.82
N GLU A 190 6.79 13.68 5.14
CA GLU A 190 5.93 12.51 4.95
C GLU A 190 5.62 11.80 6.28
N ILE A 191 6.61 11.65 7.17
CA ILE A 191 6.43 11.04 8.50
C ILE A 191 5.50 11.91 9.37
N ASP A 192 5.72 13.22 9.39
CA ASP A 192 4.89 14.15 10.16
C ASP A 192 3.46 14.22 9.60
N ALA A 193 3.30 14.17 8.29
CA ALA A 193 1.99 14.09 7.65
C ALA A 193 1.25 12.79 7.98
N LEU A 194 1.94 11.64 8.00
CA LEU A 194 1.38 10.36 8.44
C LEU A 194 0.83 10.45 9.87
N LYS A 195 1.65 10.96 10.81
CA LYS A 195 1.23 11.16 12.21
C LYS A 195 0.04 12.10 12.33
N SER A 196 0.07 13.21 11.58
CA SER A 196 -1.01 14.20 11.55
C SER A 196 -2.33 13.61 11.03
N ARG A 197 -2.30 12.82 9.94
CA ARG A 197 -3.49 12.16 9.39
C ARG A 197 -4.08 11.15 10.38
N ALA A 198 -3.23 10.29 10.94
CA ALA A 198 -3.67 9.32 11.94
C ALA A 198 -4.26 10.03 13.19
N GLY A 199 -3.66 11.12 13.65
CA GLY A 199 -4.19 11.95 14.74
C GLY A 199 -5.56 12.54 14.41
N LYS A 200 -5.72 13.12 13.22
CA LYS A 200 -7.02 13.66 12.75
C LYS A 200 -8.12 12.60 12.71
N LEU A 201 -7.81 11.38 12.28
CA LEU A 201 -8.78 10.28 12.29
C LEU A 201 -9.21 9.91 13.71
N LEU A 202 -8.32 9.96 14.71
CA LEU A 202 -8.66 9.75 16.13
C LEU A 202 -9.52 10.88 16.69
N ASP A 203 -9.23 12.12 16.32
CA ASP A 203 -9.98 13.30 16.81
C ASP A 203 -11.40 13.33 16.23
N LEU A 204 -11.53 13.09 14.93
CA LEU A 204 -12.81 13.12 14.23
C LEU A 204 -13.63 11.85 14.44
N LYS A 205 -12.97 10.71 14.69
CA LYS A 205 -13.57 9.38 14.80
C LYS A 205 -14.43 8.99 13.60
N LYS A 206 -14.06 9.47 12.42
CA LYS A 206 -14.78 9.23 11.17
C LYS A 206 -13.81 8.96 10.02
N PHE A 207 -14.31 8.21 9.03
CA PHE A 207 -13.66 8.13 7.73
C PHE A 207 -13.62 9.49 7.05
N PRO A 208 -12.55 9.81 6.29
CA PRO A 208 -12.47 11.09 5.59
C PRO A 208 -13.51 11.17 4.47
N MET A 209 -13.88 12.39 4.13
CA MET A 209 -14.60 12.71 2.89
C MET A 209 -13.62 12.93 1.74
N PRO A 210 -14.05 12.73 0.49
CA PRO A 210 -13.22 13.09 -0.66
C PRO A 210 -12.80 14.57 -0.60
N ASN A 211 -11.53 14.83 -0.89
CA ASN A 211 -11.02 16.20 -0.98
C ASN A 211 -11.66 16.90 -2.21
N PRO A 212 -12.40 18.02 -2.04
CA PRO A 212 -13.07 18.67 -3.16
C PRO A 212 -12.11 19.29 -4.19
N ASN A 213 -10.84 19.48 -3.82
CA ASN A 213 -9.81 20.07 -4.66
C ASN A 213 -8.90 19.03 -5.33
N TRP A 214 -9.18 17.73 -5.13
CA TRP A 214 -8.38 16.63 -5.65
C TRP A 214 -9.28 15.55 -6.27
N PRO A 215 -8.89 14.89 -7.36
CA PRO A 215 -9.67 13.78 -7.91
C PRO A 215 -9.89 12.67 -6.87
N ALA A 216 -11.15 12.33 -6.60
CA ALA A 216 -11.48 11.35 -5.58
C ALA A 216 -11.08 9.91 -5.96
N ILE A 217 -11.12 9.58 -7.26
CA ILE A 217 -10.86 8.24 -7.78
C ILE A 217 -9.69 8.31 -8.76
N PRO A 218 -8.75 7.36 -8.73
CA PRO A 218 -7.68 7.28 -9.72
C PRO A 218 -8.25 6.97 -11.11
N TRP A 219 -7.57 7.44 -12.16
CA TRP A 219 -7.98 7.18 -13.52
C TRP A 219 -6.86 6.55 -14.35
N PRO A 220 -7.12 5.44 -15.07
CA PRO A 220 -8.34 4.61 -14.99
C PRO A 220 -8.50 3.95 -13.63
N PRO A 221 -9.74 3.63 -13.20
CA PRO A 221 -9.99 3.03 -11.88
C PRO A 221 -9.66 1.54 -11.82
N TYR A 222 -9.25 0.96 -12.96
CA TYR A 222 -8.88 -0.44 -13.13
C TYR A 222 -7.44 -0.56 -13.59
#